data_871172c5843aac31e337f8e3899302f8
#
_entry.id   871172c5843aac31e337f8e3899302f8
#
_cell.length_a   1.000
_cell.length_b   1.000
_cell.length_c   1.000
_cell.angle_alpha   90.00
_cell.angle_beta   90.00
_cell.angle_gamma   90.00
#
_symmetry.space_group_name_H-M   'P 1'
#
loop_
_entity.id
_entity.type
_entity.pdbx_description
1 polymer ?
#
loop_
_entity_poly.entity_id
_entity_poly.type
_entity_poly.pdbx_seq_one_letter_code
_entity_poly.pdbx_strand_id
1 'polypeptide(L)'
;MARRIGEFELIARYFAPLAKGFRGAGGLKSDNAFLAADPGHDLVVKTDTIVSSVHFLAHEKPAIVAAKALRVCLSDLAAGGAVPFTYQLALSLQSNWTERWIAGFARGLAADQRRYGIVLSGGDTTSTPGPTTISISAFGKVPRGKGLGRADARAGDELWVTGTIGDAALGLLAARGHFKSASLEKRYRLPQPRTTLGPRLIGIARATADVSDGLLADAGHIGEASHLGVHIERNRVPLSAAARRIVDADPRLWANVLGGGDDYELVVAVTPRKRAALHAAARACGVKVTQIGRFERGEGVHLTVDGAETRTPRKGYVHF
;
A
#
# COMPACT_ATOMS: atom_id res chain seq x y z
N MET A 1 22.37 16.04 30.05
CA MET A 1 21.67 15.21 29.04
C MET A 1 20.56 14.44 29.78
N ALA A 2 19.30 14.53 29.35
CA ALA A 2 18.24 13.72 29.94
C ALA A 2 18.58 12.23 29.71
N ARG A 3 18.51 11.44 30.79
CA ARG A 3 18.75 9.97 30.71
C ARG A 3 17.75 9.36 29.74
N ARG A 4 18.22 8.73 28.69
CA ARG A 4 17.36 7.94 27.79
C ARG A 4 16.80 6.75 28.56
N ILE A 5 15.53 6.43 28.32
CA ILE A 5 14.93 5.19 28.82
C ILE A 5 15.58 3.99 28.15
N GLY A 6 15.70 2.88 28.87
CA GLY A 6 16.22 1.63 28.31
C GLY A 6 15.23 0.96 27.38
N GLU A 7 15.72 -0.02 26.60
CA GLU A 7 14.93 -0.74 25.62
C GLU A 7 13.66 -1.37 26.21
N PHE A 8 13.77 -2.11 27.30
CA PHE A 8 12.61 -2.77 27.93
C PHE A 8 11.59 -1.77 28.48
N GLU A 9 12.05 -0.63 29.01
CA GLU A 9 11.16 0.44 29.46
C GLU A 9 10.45 1.08 28.25
N LEU A 10 11.14 1.27 27.13
CA LEU A 10 10.58 1.77 25.87
C LEU A 10 9.48 0.81 25.36
N ILE A 11 9.77 -0.49 25.31
CA ILE A 11 8.81 -1.51 24.88
C ILE A 11 7.59 -1.51 25.80
N ALA A 12 7.80 -1.58 27.10
CA ALA A 12 6.70 -1.62 28.07
C ALA A 12 5.81 -0.37 28.01
N ARG A 13 6.40 0.80 27.82
CA ARG A 13 5.69 2.09 27.85
C ARG A 13 4.97 2.41 26.56
N TYR A 14 5.56 2.12 25.41
CA TYR A 14 5.05 2.57 24.10
C TYR A 14 4.50 1.47 23.21
N PHE A 15 5.02 0.25 23.27
CA PHE A 15 4.62 -0.85 22.40
C PHE A 15 3.73 -1.90 23.06
N ALA A 16 3.94 -2.23 24.31
CA ALA A 16 3.06 -3.18 25.02
C ALA A 16 1.58 -2.75 25.04
N PRO A 17 1.22 -1.46 25.17
CA PRO A 17 -0.15 -1.02 25.04
C PRO A 17 -0.78 -1.30 23.66
N LEU A 18 0.04 -1.31 22.58
CA LEU A 18 -0.41 -1.63 21.22
C LEU A 18 -0.75 -3.11 21.03
N ALA A 19 -0.18 -4.00 21.84
CA ALA A 19 -0.44 -5.43 21.84
C ALA A 19 -1.64 -5.83 22.71
N LYS A 20 -2.26 -4.87 23.42
CA LYS A 20 -3.41 -5.13 24.29
C LYS A 20 -4.57 -5.70 23.48
N GLY A 21 -5.11 -6.83 23.93
CA GLY A 21 -6.21 -7.53 23.27
C GLY A 21 -5.75 -8.65 22.34
N PHE A 22 -4.46 -8.74 21.98
CA PHE A 22 -3.91 -9.88 21.26
C PHE A 22 -3.27 -10.88 22.24
N ARG A 23 -4.01 -11.93 22.60
CA ARG A 23 -3.57 -12.93 23.61
C ARG A 23 -2.22 -13.55 23.26
N GLY A 24 -1.99 -13.85 21.99
CA GLY A 24 -0.77 -14.47 21.50
C GLY A 24 0.50 -13.63 21.64
N ALA A 25 0.37 -12.32 21.90
CA ALA A 25 1.52 -11.44 22.12
C ALA A 25 2.15 -11.59 23.53
N GLY A 26 1.49 -12.24 24.47
CA GLY A 26 2.01 -12.40 25.84
C GLY A 26 2.35 -11.08 26.56
N GLY A 27 1.75 -9.96 26.15
CA GLY A 27 2.09 -8.61 26.66
C GLY A 27 3.47 -8.12 26.24
N LEU A 28 4.06 -8.67 25.20
CA LEU A 28 5.43 -8.44 24.70
C LEU A 28 6.52 -8.79 25.75
N LYS A 29 6.26 -9.81 26.57
CA LYS A 29 7.17 -10.30 27.60
C LYS A 29 7.78 -11.67 27.27
N SER A 30 7.49 -12.21 26.09
CA SER A 30 7.98 -13.50 25.59
C SER A 30 8.74 -13.29 24.30
N ASP A 31 9.68 -14.17 24.00
CA ASP A 31 10.46 -14.16 22.74
C ASP A 31 9.59 -14.41 21.52
N ASN A 32 8.40 -14.99 21.72
CA ASN A 32 7.54 -15.40 20.63
C ASN A 32 6.10 -14.88 20.77
N ALA A 33 5.46 -14.66 19.63
CA ALA A 33 4.00 -14.50 19.55
C ALA A 33 3.36 -15.78 19.02
N PHE A 34 2.20 -16.14 19.54
CA PHE A 34 1.44 -17.33 19.14
C PHE A 34 0.25 -16.94 18.28
N LEU A 35 0.25 -17.37 17.02
CA LEU A 35 -0.85 -17.20 16.09
C LEU A 35 -1.68 -18.51 16.07
N ALA A 36 -2.94 -18.41 16.45
CA ALA A 36 -3.81 -19.57 16.41
C ALA A 36 -4.00 -20.07 14.97
N ALA A 37 -3.83 -21.36 14.74
CA ALA A 37 -4.17 -22.00 13.48
C ALA A 37 -5.68 -21.89 13.21
N ASP A 38 -6.05 -21.59 11.99
CA ASP A 38 -7.44 -21.48 11.54
C ASP A 38 -7.65 -22.39 10.31
N PRO A 39 -8.24 -23.59 10.50
CA PRO A 39 -8.36 -24.56 9.42
C PRO A 39 -9.20 -24.10 8.23
N GLY A 40 -10.07 -23.10 8.41
CA GLY A 40 -10.93 -22.55 7.36
C GLY A 40 -10.28 -21.44 6.54
N HIS A 41 -9.06 -21.00 6.91
CA HIS A 41 -8.41 -19.88 6.28
C HIS A 41 -6.94 -20.16 5.94
N ASP A 42 -6.45 -19.48 4.91
CA ASP A 42 -5.03 -19.33 4.66
C ASP A 42 -4.52 -18.04 5.33
N LEU A 43 -3.29 -18.09 5.81
CA LEU A 43 -2.59 -16.94 6.35
C LEU A 43 -1.90 -16.19 5.21
N VAL A 44 -2.27 -14.95 5.01
CA VAL A 44 -1.57 -14.06 4.08
C VAL A 44 -0.56 -13.24 4.86
N VAL A 45 0.69 -13.29 4.44
CA VAL A 45 1.82 -12.61 5.11
C VAL A 45 2.48 -11.66 4.14
N LYS A 46 2.70 -10.43 4.59
CA LYS A 46 3.46 -9.42 3.83
C LYS A 46 4.45 -8.72 4.75
N THR A 47 5.64 -8.47 4.24
CA THR A 47 6.66 -7.65 4.91
C THR A 47 7.08 -6.51 3.99
N ASP A 48 7.05 -5.29 4.52
CA ASP A 48 7.62 -4.10 3.90
C ASP A 48 8.57 -3.39 4.84
N THR A 49 9.56 -2.75 4.24
CA THR A 49 10.54 -1.92 4.93
C THR A 49 10.51 -0.51 4.36
N ILE A 50 10.35 0.47 5.24
CA ILE A 50 10.50 1.88 4.87
C ILE A 50 11.72 2.49 5.55
N VAL A 51 12.46 3.29 4.80
CA VAL A 51 13.74 3.91 5.21
C VAL A 51 13.61 5.42 5.14
N SER A 52 14.09 6.10 6.17
CA SER A 52 14.13 7.58 6.22
C SER A 52 14.91 8.15 5.04
N SER A 53 14.41 9.23 4.45
CA SER A 53 14.95 9.90 3.26
C SER A 53 14.83 9.11 1.94
N VAL A 54 14.37 7.86 1.99
CA VAL A 54 14.05 7.04 0.81
C VAL A 54 12.55 6.97 0.60
N HIS A 55 11.82 6.42 1.59
CA HIS A 55 10.39 6.16 1.50
C HIS A 55 9.53 7.21 2.22
N PHE A 56 10.13 7.98 3.11
CA PHE A 56 9.52 9.13 3.77
C PHE A 56 10.55 10.23 4.02
N LEU A 57 10.08 11.48 4.13
CA LEU A 57 10.96 12.62 4.34
C LEU A 57 11.56 12.59 5.75
N ALA A 58 12.85 12.89 5.88
CA ALA A 58 13.59 12.80 7.15
C ALA A 58 12.95 13.61 8.31
N HIS A 59 12.27 14.70 7.97
CA HIS A 59 11.60 15.59 8.94
C HIS A 59 10.10 15.29 9.13
N GLU A 60 9.62 14.15 8.62
CA GLU A 60 8.20 13.81 8.69
C GLU A 60 7.77 13.54 10.14
N LYS A 61 6.52 13.87 10.44
CA LYS A 61 5.94 13.66 11.78
C LYS A 61 5.88 12.16 12.09
N PRO A 62 6.33 11.74 13.30
CA PRO A 62 6.43 10.32 13.63
C PRO A 62 5.09 9.56 13.52
N ALA A 63 3.96 10.20 13.82
CA ALA A 63 2.65 9.58 13.63
C ALA A 63 2.30 9.34 12.15
N ILE A 64 2.78 10.17 11.25
CA ILE A 64 2.63 9.99 9.79
C ILE A 64 3.53 8.86 9.30
N VAL A 65 4.77 8.82 9.78
CA VAL A 65 5.71 7.73 9.47
C VAL A 65 5.13 6.38 9.90
N ALA A 66 4.59 6.31 11.12
CA ALA A 66 3.93 5.12 11.64
C ALA A 66 2.74 4.67 10.76
N ALA A 67 1.90 5.64 10.39
CA ALA A 67 0.75 5.37 9.54
C ALA A 67 1.20 4.88 8.15
N LYS A 68 2.20 5.51 7.52
CA LYS A 68 2.71 5.07 6.22
C LYS A 68 3.26 3.64 6.33
N ALA A 69 4.11 3.36 7.32
CA ALA A 69 4.71 2.04 7.53
C ALA A 69 3.67 0.91 7.63
N LEU A 70 2.59 1.13 8.37
CA LEU A 70 1.54 0.10 8.50
C LEU A 70 0.66 0.01 7.26
N ARG A 71 0.31 1.14 6.66
CA ARG A 71 -0.64 1.19 5.54
C ARG A 71 -0.11 0.61 4.25
N VAL A 72 1.21 0.66 4.02
CA VAL A 72 1.80 0.02 2.84
C VAL A 72 1.59 -1.49 2.90
N CYS A 73 1.88 -2.15 4.02
CA CYS A 73 1.60 -3.58 4.20
C CYS A 73 0.10 -3.92 4.13
N LEU A 74 -0.75 -3.02 4.65
CA LEU A 74 -2.20 -3.21 4.56
C LEU A 74 -2.72 -3.16 3.13
N SER A 75 -2.03 -2.44 2.24
CA SER A 75 -2.36 -2.38 0.82
C SER A 75 -2.13 -3.72 0.14
N ASP A 76 -1.01 -4.37 0.41
CA ASP A 76 -0.73 -5.73 -0.09
C ASP A 76 -1.73 -6.76 0.43
N LEU A 77 -2.08 -6.69 1.73
CA LEU A 77 -3.11 -7.57 2.27
C LEU A 77 -4.45 -7.35 1.57
N ALA A 78 -4.80 -6.10 1.25
CA ALA A 78 -6.02 -5.79 0.50
C ALA A 78 -5.93 -6.34 -0.95
N ALA A 79 -4.79 -6.22 -1.62
CA ALA A 79 -4.55 -6.83 -2.92
C ALA A 79 -4.69 -8.36 -2.86
N GLY A 80 -4.21 -8.99 -1.78
CA GLY A 80 -4.38 -10.43 -1.51
C GLY A 80 -5.81 -10.86 -1.17
N GLY A 81 -6.76 -9.92 -1.04
CA GLY A 81 -8.14 -10.21 -0.61
C GLY A 81 -8.26 -10.54 0.88
N ALA A 82 -7.22 -10.24 1.67
CA ALA A 82 -7.15 -10.66 3.06
C ALA A 82 -7.75 -9.63 4.02
N VAL A 83 -8.34 -10.14 5.11
CA VAL A 83 -8.75 -9.33 6.27
C VAL A 83 -7.56 -9.24 7.22
N PRO A 84 -7.00 -8.04 7.47
CA PRO A 84 -5.89 -7.86 8.41
C PRO A 84 -6.29 -8.28 9.82
N PHE A 85 -5.36 -8.84 10.64
CA PHE A 85 -5.65 -9.10 12.04
C PHE A 85 -4.49 -8.83 13.00
N THR A 86 -3.23 -9.00 12.58
CA THR A 86 -2.07 -8.69 13.43
C THR A 86 -0.85 -8.30 12.60
N TYR A 87 0.13 -7.66 13.26
CA TYR A 87 1.42 -7.33 12.67
C TYR A 87 2.56 -7.40 13.67
N GLN A 88 3.77 -7.55 13.17
CA GLN A 88 5.03 -7.41 13.89
C GLN A 88 5.78 -6.17 13.40
N LEU A 89 6.53 -5.54 14.29
CA LEU A 89 7.28 -4.32 14.03
C LEU A 89 8.75 -4.52 14.37
N ALA A 90 9.65 -4.43 13.39
CA ALA A 90 11.07 -4.28 13.62
C ALA A 90 11.45 -2.80 13.40
N LEU A 91 12.03 -2.17 14.42
CA LEU A 91 12.33 -0.75 14.46
C LEU A 91 13.81 -0.53 14.73
N SER A 92 14.56 -0.08 13.70
CA SER A 92 15.96 0.32 13.82
C SER A 92 16.06 1.83 13.93
N LEU A 93 16.44 2.33 15.09
CA LEU A 93 16.47 3.75 15.44
C LEU A 93 17.87 4.33 15.28
N GLN A 94 17.97 5.51 14.67
CA GLN A 94 19.20 6.30 14.70
C GLN A 94 19.56 6.68 16.13
N SER A 95 20.85 6.87 16.37
CA SER A 95 21.37 7.23 17.72
C SER A 95 20.78 8.53 18.30
N ASN A 96 20.22 9.42 17.49
CA ASN A 96 19.63 10.69 17.89
C ASN A 96 18.10 10.63 18.16
N TRP A 97 17.49 9.44 18.20
CA TRP A 97 16.08 9.31 18.49
C TRP A 97 15.69 9.95 19.84
N THR A 98 14.45 10.40 19.94
CA THR A 98 13.91 11.02 21.16
C THR A 98 12.67 10.26 21.64
N GLU A 99 12.42 10.26 22.95
CA GLU A 99 11.21 9.67 23.53
C GLU A 99 9.93 10.32 22.97
N ARG A 100 9.97 11.64 22.70
CA ARG A 100 8.87 12.36 22.04
C ARG A 100 8.56 11.78 20.64
N TRP A 101 9.59 11.40 19.88
CA TRP A 101 9.43 10.78 18.55
C TRP A 101 8.75 9.41 18.68
N ILE A 102 9.23 8.56 19.60
CA ILE A 102 8.65 7.23 19.86
C ILE A 102 7.18 7.35 20.32
N ALA A 103 6.90 8.25 21.25
CA ALA A 103 5.52 8.51 21.69
C ALA A 103 4.60 8.94 20.54
N GLY A 104 5.11 9.76 19.62
CA GLY A 104 4.40 10.18 18.42
C GLY A 104 4.17 9.01 17.44
N PHE A 105 5.18 8.17 17.24
CA PHE A 105 5.11 6.98 16.41
C PHE A 105 4.09 5.96 16.95
N ALA A 106 4.17 5.63 18.25
CA ALA A 106 3.24 4.72 18.89
C ALA A 106 1.78 5.24 18.84
N ARG A 107 1.55 6.56 18.99
CA ARG A 107 0.21 7.15 18.80
C ARG A 107 -0.30 6.98 17.36
N GLY A 108 0.58 7.11 16.36
CA GLY A 108 0.24 6.87 14.95
C GLY A 108 -0.21 5.43 14.71
N LEU A 109 0.56 4.44 15.21
CA LEU A 109 0.19 3.02 15.15
C LEU A 109 -1.14 2.77 15.87
N ALA A 110 -1.33 3.29 17.09
CA ALA A 110 -2.58 3.12 17.85
C ALA A 110 -3.81 3.66 17.10
N ALA A 111 -3.67 4.77 16.39
CA ALA A 111 -4.74 5.32 15.57
C ALA A 111 -5.12 4.41 14.40
N ASP A 112 -4.13 3.87 13.69
CA ASP A 112 -4.37 2.97 12.56
C ASP A 112 -4.80 1.56 13.00
N GLN A 113 -4.34 1.06 14.15
CA GLN A 113 -4.89 -0.16 14.77
C GLN A 113 -6.40 -0.07 14.95
N ARG A 114 -6.89 1.03 15.52
CA ARG A 114 -8.34 1.25 15.68
C ARG A 114 -9.07 1.39 14.35
N ARG A 115 -8.44 2.04 13.38
CA ARG A 115 -9.04 2.28 12.06
C ARG A 115 -9.19 1.01 11.24
N TYR A 116 -8.18 0.15 11.28
CA TYR A 116 -8.10 -1.02 10.39
C TYR A 116 -8.36 -2.36 11.11
N GLY A 117 -8.62 -2.34 12.40
CA GLY A 117 -8.90 -3.54 13.19
C GLY A 117 -7.70 -4.50 13.29
N ILE A 118 -6.50 -3.96 13.29
CA ILE A 118 -5.24 -4.74 13.35
C ILE A 118 -4.53 -4.46 14.68
N VAL A 119 -3.80 -5.44 15.23
CA VAL A 119 -3.15 -5.34 16.55
C VAL A 119 -1.69 -5.76 16.47
N LEU A 120 -0.80 -5.09 17.21
CA LEU A 120 0.60 -5.48 17.34
C LEU A 120 0.72 -6.83 18.08
N SER A 121 1.46 -7.79 17.54
CA SER A 121 1.73 -9.07 18.18
C SER A 121 3.14 -9.20 18.74
N GLY A 122 4.08 -8.43 18.22
CA GLY A 122 5.49 -8.52 18.63
C GLY A 122 6.38 -7.67 17.74
N GLY A 123 7.68 -7.90 17.83
CA GLY A 123 8.65 -7.21 16.99
C GLY A 123 10.02 -7.16 17.63
N ASP A 124 10.84 -6.26 17.14
CA ASP A 124 12.19 -6.02 17.60
C ASP A 124 12.50 -4.51 17.64
N THR A 125 13.39 -4.10 18.52
CA THR A 125 13.85 -2.71 18.60
C THR A 125 15.36 -2.68 18.73
N THR A 126 16.02 -2.07 17.78
CA THR A 126 17.47 -1.96 17.75
C THR A 126 17.95 -0.55 17.41
N SER A 127 19.24 -0.31 17.49
CA SER A 127 19.89 0.92 17.08
C SER A 127 20.66 0.72 15.77
N THR A 128 20.76 1.80 14.97
CA THR A 128 21.52 1.80 13.72
C THR A 128 22.37 3.05 13.59
N PRO A 129 23.59 2.98 13.03
CA PRO A 129 24.36 4.16 12.62
C PRO A 129 23.78 4.81 11.35
N GLY A 130 22.99 4.05 10.58
CA GLY A 130 22.33 4.49 9.35
C GLY A 130 20.98 5.20 9.61
N PRO A 131 20.18 5.43 8.57
CA PRO A 131 18.87 6.06 8.68
C PRO A 131 17.89 5.19 9.48
N THR A 132 16.93 5.83 10.15
CA THR A 132 15.81 5.11 10.78
C THR A 132 15.12 4.21 9.76
N THR A 133 15.03 2.93 10.10
CA THR A 133 14.46 1.89 9.26
C THR A 133 13.34 1.19 10.02
N ILE A 134 12.22 0.99 9.36
CA ILE A 134 11.01 0.42 9.94
C ILE A 134 10.55 -0.71 9.04
N SER A 135 10.52 -1.94 9.57
CA SER A 135 9.96 -3.10 8.87
C SER A 135 8.70 -3.55 9.60
N ILE A 136 7.65 -3.76 8.85
CA ILE A 136 6.39 -4.33 9.35
C ILE A 136 6.10 -5.61 8.60
N SER A 137 5.86 -6.69 9.36
CA SER A 137 5.29 -7.93 8.85
C SER A 137 3.83 -7.99 9.26
N ALA A 138 2.93 -7.80 8.30
CA ALA A 138 1.49 -7.82 8.54
C ALA A 138 0.88 -9.18 8.14
N PHE A 139 -0.11 -9.60 8.89
CA PHE A 139 -0.80 -10.89 8.74
C PHE A 139 -2.28 -10.66 8.52
N GLY A 140 -2.80 -11.27 7.47
CA GLY A 140 -4.23 -11.27 7.13
C GLY A 140 -4.75 -12.69 6.96
N LYS A 141 -6.06 -12.84 6.97
CA LYS A 141 -6.76 -14.10 6.73
C LYS A 141 -7.60 -14.02 5.48
N VAL A 142 -7.59 -15.07 4.70
CA VAL A 142 -8.43 -15.25 3.53
C VAL A 142 -9.05 -16.65 3.58
N PRO A 143 -10.30 -16.88 3.14
CA PRO A 143 -10.87 -18.24 3.09
C PRO A 143 -9.93 -19.16 2.30
N ARG A 144 -9.76 -20.41 2.78
CA ARG A 144 -8.78 -21.35 2.23
C ARG A 144 -8.89 -21.49 0.71
N GLY A 145 -7.76 -21.31 0.01
CA GLY A 145 -7.66 -21.40 -1.44
C GLY A 145 -8.36 -20.28 -2.20
N LYS A 146 -8.69 -19.16 -1.54
CA LYS A 146 -9.38 -18.01 -2.17
C LYS A 146 -8.53 -16.73 -2.21
N GLY A 147 -7.27 -16.78 -1.81
CA GLY A 147 -6.36 -15.66 -1.92
C GLY A 147 -6.26 -15.18 -3.36
N LEU A 148 -6.19 -13.86 -3.53
CA LEU A 148 -5.99 -13.23 -4.83
C LEU A 148 -4.49 -13.04 -5.08
N GLY A 149 -4.08 -13.18 -6.34
CA GLY A 149 -2.71 -13.00 -6.77
C GLY A 149 -2.62 -12.27 -8.11
N ARG A 150 -1.43 -12.26 -8.72
CA ARG A 150 -1.17 -11.59 -9.98
C ARG A 150 -1.37 -12.51 -11.22
N ALA A 151 -1.42 -13.83 -11.06
CA ALA A 151 -1.19 -14.80 -12.14
C ALA A 151 -2.46 -15.35 -12.81
N ASP A 152 -3.65 -14.91 -12.46
CA ASP A 152 -4.90 -15.53 -12.93
C ASP A 152 -5.72 -14.68 -13.93
N ALA A 153 -5.16 -13.56 -14.42
CA ALA A 153 -5.79 -12.78 -15.49
C ALA A 153 -5.88 -13.59 -16.80
N ARG A 154 -6.87 -13.30 -17.62
CA ARG A 154 -7.08 -13.96 -18.91
C ARG A 154 -7.28 -12.94 -20.03
N ALA A 155 -6.92 -13.31 -21.25
CA ALA A 155 -7.21 -12.46 -22.40
C ALA A 155 -8.72 -12.16 -22.50
N GLY A 156 -9.04 -10.88 -22.66
CA GLY A 156 -10.42 -10.36 -22.63
C GLY A 156 -10.90 -9.91 -21.25
N ASP A 157 -10.12 -10.10 -20.18
CA ASP A 157 -10.41 -9.46 -18.89
C ASP A 157 -10.17 -7.95 -18.98
N GLU A 158 -11.02 -7.20 -18.30
CA GLU A 158 -10.92 -5.74 -18.19
C GLU A 158 -9.94 -5.37 -17.09
N LEU A 159 -9.15 -4.33 -17.35
CA LEU A 159 -8.25 -3.72 -16.39
C LEU A 159 -8.95 -2.56 -15.68
N TRP A 160 -9.08 -2.66 -14.38
CA TRP A 160 -9.72 -1.67 -13.52
C TRP A 160 -8.75 -1.12 -12.48
N VAL A 161 -8.95 0.14 -12.08
CA VAL A 161 -8.26 0.72 -10.90
C VAL A 161 -9.27 1.29 -9.93
N THR A 162 -8.90 1.29 -8.65
CA THR A 162 -9.64 1.98 -7.59
C THR A 162 -9.17 3.43 -7.44
N GLY A 163 -10.02 4.30 -6.92
CA GLY A 163 -9.68 5.66 -6.51
C GLY A 163 -9.15 6.56 -7.62
N THR A 164 -8.00 7.18 -7.38
CA THR A 164 -7.28 8.09 -8.29
C THR A 164 -5.79 7.74 -8.32
N ILE A 165 -5.17 7.91 -9.49
CA ILE A 165 -3.78 7.54 -9.76
C ILE A 165 -2.89 8.78 -9.88
N GLY A 166 -1.65 8.68 -9.42
CA GLY A 166 -0.63 9.72 -9.50
C GLY A 166 -0.70 10.77 -8.39
N ASP A 167 -1.69 10.69 -7.52
CA ASP A 167 -1.83 11.66 -6.42
C ASP A 167 -0.62 11.64 -5.49
N ALA A 168 -0.07 10.45 -5.19
CA ALA A 168 1.07 10.33 -4.29
C ALA A 168 2.38 10.77 -4.95
N ALA A 169 2.62 10.38 -6.20
CA ALA A 169 3.80 10.81 -6.94
C ALA A 169 3.86 12.34 -7.11
N LEU A 170 2.75 12.97 -7.49
CA LEU A 170 2.62 14.42 -7.53
C LEU A 170 2.69 15.03 -6.12
N GLY A 171 2.18 14.33 -5.10
CA GLY A 171 2.27 14.74 -3.71
C GLY A 171 3.70 14.77 -3.17
N LEU A 172 4.56 13.86 -3.61
CA LEU A 172 5.99 13.88 -3.30
C LEU A 172 6.67 15.11 -3.93
N LEU A 173 6.33 15.46 -5.19
CA LEU A 173 6.83 16.67 -5.83
C LEU A 173 6.39 17.93 -5.08
N ALA A 174 5.12 18.00 -4.67
CA ALA A 174 4.62 19.09 -3.84
C ALA A 174 5.35 19.17 -2.49
N ALA A 175 5.54 18.04 -1.80
CA ALA A 175 6.26 17.98 -0.53
C ALA A 175 7.74 18.39 -0.65
N ARG A 176 8.32 18.25 -1.84
CA ARG A 176 9.67 18.73 -2.19
C ARG A 176 9.70 20.18 -2.67
N GLY A 177 8.56 20.87 -2.72
CA GLY A 177 8.47 22.30 -3.04
C GLY A 177 8.36 22.65 -4.52
N HIS A 178 8.16 21.67 -5.44
CA HIS A 178 8.00 21.98 -6.87
C HIS A 178 6.71 22.77 -7.15
N PHE A 179 5.67 22.57 -6.37
CA PHE A 179 4.41 23.31 -6.38
C PHE A 179 3.66 23.09 -5.06
N LYS A 180 2.59 23.86 -4.82
CA LYS A 180 1.80 23.76 -3.58
C LYS A 180 0.52 22.94 -3.81
N SER A 181 0.34 21.84 -3.06
CA SER A 181 -0.89 21.06 -3.05
C SER A 181 -1.04 20.22 -1.78
N ALA A 182 -1.69 20.76 -0.77
CA ALA A 182 -1.89 20.07 0.52
C ALA A 182 -2.67 18.74 0.36
N SER A 183 -3.59 18.64 -0.60
CA SER A 183 -4.34 17.40 -0.85
C SER A 183 -3.46 16.29 -1.42
N LEU A 184 -2.59 16.60 -2.38
CA LEU A 184 -1.65 15.64 -2.97
C LEU A 184 -0.57 15.24 -1.95
N GLU A 185 -0.01 16.20 -1.21
CA GLU A 185 0.94 15.91 -0.13
C GLU A 185 0.34 14.96 0.92
N LYS A 186 -0.95 15.15 1.27
CA LYS A 186 -1.65 14.25 2.19
C LYS A 186 -1.77 12.83 1.62
N ARG A 187 -1.99 12.67 0.32
CA ARG A 187 -2.06 11.35 -0.33
C ARG A 187 -0.70 10.63 -0.27
N TYR A 188 0.39 11.32 -0.59
CA TYR A 188 1.75 10.80 -0.47
C TYR A 188 2.09 10.37 0.96
N ARG A 189 1.75 11.21 1.96
CA ARG A 189 2.08 10.97 3.37
C ARG A 189 1.21 9.90 4.02
N LEU A 190 -0.06 9.81 3.62
CA LEU A 190 -1.07 8.97 4.27
C LEU A 190 -1.82 8.14 3.24
N PRO A 191 -1.22 7.04 2.76
CA PRO A 191 -1.90 6.09 1.87
C PRO A 191 -3.26 5.65 2.43
N GLN A 192 -4.17 5.25 1.55
CA GLN A 192 -5.51 4.79 1.92
C GLN A 192 -5.74 3.36 1.40
N PRO A 193 -5.15 2.34 2.05
CA PRO A 193 -5.27 0.96 1.62
C PRO A 193 -6.72 0.52 1.55
N ARG A 194 -7.07 -0.26 0.54
CA ARG A 194 -8.44 -0.68 0.23
C ARG A 194 -8.86 -1.94 1.00
N THR A 195 -8.53 -1.98 2.29
CA THR A 195 -8.73 -3.16 3.18
C THR A 195 -10.19 -3.61 3.29
N THR A 196 -11.16 -2.72 3.11
CA THR A 196 -12.59 -3.07 3.11
C THR A 196 -13.06 -3.62 1.77
N LEU A 197 -12.42 -3.24 0.66
CA LEU A 197 -12.76 -3.70 -0.68
C LEU A 197 -12.05 -5.02 -1.02
N GLY A 198 -10.77 -5.16 -0.67
CA GLY A 198 -9.96 -6.33 -1.00
C GLY A 198 -10.67 -7.67 -0.76
N PRO A 199 -11.16 -7.96 0.45
CA PRO A 199 -11.87 -9.20 0.74
C PRO A 199 -13.14 -9.40 -0.10
N ARG A 200 -13.80 -8.33 -0.53
CA ARG A 200 -15.00 -8.37 -1.38
C ARG A 200 -14.71 -8.64 -2.85
N LEU A 201 -13.43 -8.58 -3.26
CA LEU A 201 -13.00 -8.92 -4.62
C LEU A 201 -12.89 -10.44 -4.82
N ILE A 202 -12.87 -11.24 -3.76
CA ILE A 202 -12.86 -12.70 -3.84
C ILE A 202 -14.09 -13.19 -4.64
N GLY A 203 -13.83 -14.00 -5.67
CA GLY A 203 -14.85 -14.49 -6.60
C GLY A 203 -15.34 -13.45 -7.62
N ILE A 204 -14.84 -12.21 -7.57
CA ILE A 204 -15.09 -11.15 -8.55
C ILE A 204 -13.87 -10.95 -9.42
N ALA A 205 -12.74 -10.62 -8.81
CA ALA A 205 -11.46 -10.46 -9.48
C ALA A 205 -10.82 -11.79 -9.85
N ARG A 206 -10.09 -11.83 -10.95
CA ARG A 206 -9.20 -12.93 -11.33
C ARG A 206 -7.79 -12.69 -10.80
N ALA A 207 -7.28 -11.47 -10.99
CA ALA A 207 -5.97 -11.07 -10.50
C ALA A 207 -6.04 -9.65 -9.92
N THR A 208 -5.15 -9.38 -8.97
CA THR A 208 -5.04 -8.09 -8.30
C THR A 208 -3.58 -7.78 -7.97
N ALA A 209 -3.27 -6.50 -7.94
CA ALA A 209 -2.07 -5.93 -7.34
C ALA A 209 -2.42 -4.59 -6.71
N ASP A 210 -1.65 -4.10 -5.76
CA ASP A 210 -1.72 -2.70 -5.38
C ASP A 210 -0.79 -1.84 -6.24
N VAL A 211 -1.03 -0.53 -6.28
CA VAL A 211 -0.22 0.43 -7.04
C VAL A 211 0.81 1.04 -6.11
N SER A 212 1.94 0.37 -5.96
CA SER A 212 3.06 0.75 -5.11
C SER A 212 4.25 1.30 -5.90
N ASP A 213 4.59 0.69 -7.04
CA ASP A 213 5.70 1.09 -7.91
C ASP A 213 5.26 1.99 -9.06
N GLY A 214 3.96 2.06 -9.31
CA GLY A 214 3.32 2.86 -10.32
C GLY A 214 2.40 2.04 -11.23
N LEU A 215 1.38 2.68 -11.77
CA LEU A 215 0.32 2.02 -12.53
C LEU A 215 0.85 1.11 -13.65
N LEU A 216 1.84 1.59 -14.43
CA LEU A 216 2.39 0.82 -15.55
C LEU A 216 3.16 -0.42 -15.07
N ALA A 217 3.93 -0.29 -13.98
CA ALA A 217 4.67 -1.41 -13.41
C ALA A 217 3.72 -2.46 -12.83
N ASP A 218 2.80 -2.04 -11.97
CA ASP A 218 1.96 -2.97 -11.22
C ASP A 218 0.90 -3.66 -12.10
N ALA A 219 0.35 -2.95 -13.10
CA ALA A 219 -0.46 -3.58 -14.14
C ALA A 219 0.38 -4.53 -15.01
N GLY A 220 1.62 -4.14 -15.32
CA GLY A 220 2.57 -4.97 -16.06
C GLY A 220 2.90 -6.26 -15.32
N HIS A 221 3.08 -6.22 -14.00
CA HIS A 221 3.32 -7.41 -13.18
C HIS A 221 2.16 -8.42 -13.22
N ILE A 222 0.91 -7.94 -13.31
CA ILE A 222 -0.24 -8.85 -13.53
C ILE A 222 -0.15 -9.48 -14.93
N GLY A 223 0.16 -8.67 -15.96
CA GLY A 223 0.33 -9.15 -17.33
C GLY A 223 1.42 -10.21 -17.42
N GLU A 224 2.61 -9.92 -16.89
CA GLU A 224 3.76 -10.82 -16.87
C GLU A 224 3.45 -12.15 -16.15
N ALA A 225 2.90 -12.07 -14.95
CA ALA A 225 2.53 -13.25 -14.16
C ALA A 225 1.43 -14.09 -14.80
N SER A 226 0.61 -13.49 -15.66
CA SER A 226 -0.48 -14.14 -16.41
C SER A 226 -0.12 -14.48 -17.84
N HIS A 227 1.10 -14.19 -18.31
CA HIS A 227 1.56 -14.35 -19.69
C HIS A 227 0.69 -13.61 -20.71
N LEU A 228 0.39 -12.33 -20.43
CA LEU A 228 -0.48 -11.46 -21.22
C LEU A 228 0.13 -10.08 -21.45
N GLY A 229 -0.26 -9.46 -22.54
CA GLY A 229 -0.10 -8.04 -22.76
C GLY A 229 -1.16 -7.24 -21.99
N VAL A 230 -0.78 -6.04 -21.57
CA VAL A 230 -1.66 -5.10 -20.84
C VAL A 230 -1.84 -3.85 -21.67
N HIS A 231 -3.06 -3.57 -22.05
CA HIS A 231 -3.42 -2.38 -22.80
C HIS A 231 -4.06 -1.34 -21.88
N ILE A 232 -3.47 -0.14 -21.79
CA ILE A 232 -3.93 0.97 -20.94
C ILE A 232 -4.29 2.18 -21.80
N GLU A 233 -5.50 2.71 -21.59
CA GLU A 233 -5.97 3.95 -22.21
C GLU A 233 -5.72 5.12 -21.24
N ARG A 234 -4.69 5.95 -21.51
CA ARG A 234 -4.30 7.06 -20.62
C ARG A 234 -5.47 7.98 -20.28
N ASN A 235 -6.33 8.27 -21.24
CA ASN A 235 -7.43 9.19 -21.05
C ASN A 235 -8.50 8.68 -20.07
N ARG A 236 -8.51 7.39 -19.79
CA ARG A 236 -9.39 6.75 -18.81
C ARG A 236 -8.79 6.68 -17.41
N VAL A 237 -7.50 6.93 -17.26
CA VAL A 237 -6.85 6.90 -15.94
C VAL A 237 -7.45 7.98 -15.05
N PRO A 238 -8.04 7.60 -13.90
CA PRO A 238 -8.74 8.56 -13.05
C PRO A 238 -7.76 9.45 -12.30
N LEU A 239 -7.88 10.75 -12.46
CA LEU A 239 -7.12 11.76 -11.74
C LEU A 239 -8.02 12.47 -10.70
N SER A 240 -7.45 12.84 -9.56
CA SER A 240 -8.09 13.79 -8.66
C SER A 240 -8.18 15.18 -9.32
N ALA A 241 -9.07 16.02 -8.84
CA ALA A 241 -9.17 17.41 -9.34
C ALA A 241 -7.85 18.20 -9.15
N ALA A 242 -7.09 17.87 -8.10
CA ALA A 242 -5.79 18.51 -7.87
C ALA A 242 -4.75 18.01 -8.87
N ALA A 243 -4.63 16.68 -9.08
CA ALA A 243 -3.74 16.10 -10.06
C ALA A 243 -4.07 16.57 -11.48
N ARG A 244 -5.36 16.62 -11.84
CA ARG A 244 -5.83 17.11 -13.15
C ARG A 244 -5.30 18.51 -13.45
N ARG A 245 -5.51 19.46 -12.54
CA ARG A 245 -5.01 20.83 -12.72
C ARG A 245 -3.50 20.92 -12.93
N ILE A 246 -2.75 20.11 -12.21
CA ILE A 246 -1.28 20.09 -12.31
C ILE A 246 -0.84 19.53 -13.67
N VAL A 247 -1.46 18.42 -14.09
CA VAL A 247 -1.12 17.79 -15.38
C VAL A 247 -1.60 18.60 -16.58
N ASP A 248 -2.74 19.30 -16.46
CA ASP A 248 -3.23 20.21 -17.51
C ASP A 248 -2.28 21.42 -17.69
N ALA A 249 -1.65 21.89 -16.59
CA ALA A 249 -0.65 22.95 -16.62
C ALA A 249 0.73 22.47 -17.13
N ASP A 250 1.12 21.24 -16.82
CA ASP A 250 2.35 20.61 -17.31
C ASP A 250 2.11 19.15 -17.73
N PRO A 251 1.79 18.88 -19.00
CA PRO A 251 1.52 17.53 -19.49
C PRO A 251 2.69 16.54 -19.35
N ARG A 252 3.92 17.01 -19.14
CA ARG A 252 5.10 16.14 -18.91
C ARG A 252 4.94 15.33 -17.63
N LEU A 253 4.16 15.83 -16.66
CA LEU A 253 3.89 15.17 -15.39
C LEU A 253 3.02 13.91 -15.51
N TRP A 254 2.47 13.61 -16.70
CA TRP A 254 1.87 12.30 -16.97
C TRP A 254 2.85 11.15 -16.74
N ALA A 255 4.14 11.36 -16.96
CA ALA A 255 5.16 10.36 -16.65
C ALA A 255 5.20 10.03 -15.14
N ASN A 256 5.05 11.04 -14.28
CA ASN A 256 4.97 10.85 -12.83
C ASN A 256 3.65 10.19 -12.41
N VAL A 257 2.54 10.53 -13.06
CA VAL A 257 1.23 9.91 -12.77
C VAL A 257 1.24 8.42 -13.09
N LEU A 258 1.77 8.03 -14.25
CA LEU A 258 1.71 6.65 -14.72
C LEU A 258 2.82 5.76 -14.17
N GLY A 259 4.02 6.30 -13.97
CA GLY A 259 5.19 5.56 -13.52
C GLY A 259 5.67 5.90 -12.09
N GLY A 260 5.00 6.82 -11.42
CA GLY A 260 5.27 7.12 -10.01
C GLY A 260 4.46 6.21 -9.08
N GLY A 261 5.06 5.79 -7.99
CA GLY A 261 4.43 4.89 -7.02
C GLY A 261 3.72 5.60 -5.86
N ASP A 262 3.53 4.86 -4.79
CA ASP A 262 2.96 5.30 -3.49
C ASP A 262 1.43 5.59 -3.51
N ASP A 263 0.69 5.27 -4.57
CA ASP A 263 -0.77 5.51 -4.60
C ASP A 263 -1.55 4.55 -3.70
N TYR A 264 -1.10 3.30 -3.58
CA TYR A 264 -1.74 2.24 -2.78
C TYR A 264 -3.24 2.08 -3.07
N GLU A 265 -3.59 2.25 -4.35
CA GLU A 265 -4.85 1.84 -4.95
C GLU A 265 -4.74 0.38 -5.43
N LEU A 266 -5.84 -0.24 -5.86
CA LEU A 266 -5.81 -1.59 -6.42
C LEU A 266 -5.94 -1.55 -7.94
N VAL A 267 -5.11 -2.32 -8.62
CA VAL A 267 -5.28 -2.74 -10.01
C VAL A 267 -5.97 -4.11 -10.00
N VAL A 268 -7.01 -4.27 -10.81
CA VAL A 268 -7.87 -5.46 -10.76
C VAL A 268 -8.18 -5.95 -12.17
N ALA A 269 -7.93 -7.23 -12.43
CA ALA A 269 -8.37 -7.93 -13.64
C ALA A 269 -9.75 -8.54 -13.40
N VAL A 270 -10.73 -8.16 -14.21
CA VAL A 270 -12.14 -8.59 -14.02
C VAL A 270 -12.74 -9.01 -15.35
N THR A 271 -13.34 -10.20 -15.41
CA THR A 271 -14.10 -10.60 -16.59
C THR A 271 -15.32 -9.68 -16.79
N PRO A 272 -15.69 -9.31 -18.04
CA PRO A 272 -16.83 -8.43 -18.33
C PRO A 272 -18.13 -8.84 -17.63
N ARG A 273 -18.34 -10.15 -17.46
CA ARG A 273 -19.52 -10.71 -16.75
C ARG A 273 -19.59 -10.33 -15.27
N LYS A 274 -18.46 -9.99 -14.63
CA LYS A 274 -18.39 -9.64 -13.21
C LYS A 274 -18.35 -8.11 -12.97
N ARG A 275 -18.41 -7.29 -14.02
CA ARG A 275 -18.39 -5.81 -13.92
C ARG A 275 -19.44 -5.28 -12.93
N ALA A 276 -20.67 -5.75 -13.01
CA ALA A 276 -21.75 -5.32 -12.12
C ALA A 276 -21.44 -5.67 -10.66
N ALA A 277 -20.87 -6.85 -10.39
CA ALA A 277 -20.46 -7.27 -9.06
C ALA A 277 -19.32 -6.41 -8.51
N LEU A 278 -18.32 -6.06 -9.35
CA LEU A 278 -17.25 -5.14 -8.97
C LEU A 278 -17.82 -3.77 -8.55
N HIS A 279 -18.69 -3.18 -9.35
CA HIS A 279 -19.35 -1.91 -9.02
C HIS A 279 -20.15 -1.99 -7.72
N ALA A 280 -20.87 -3.08 -7.49
CA ALA A 280 -21.63 -3.28 -6.24
C ALA A 280 -20.71 -3.38 -5.02
N ALA A 281 -19.62 -4.16 -5.09
CA ALA A 281 -18.63 -4.28 -4.03
C ALA A 281 -17.95 -2.93 -3.73
N ALA A 282 -17.54 -2.20 -4.77
CA ALA A 282 -16.90 -0.90 -4.65
C ALA A 282 -17.84 0.14 -4.01
N ARG A 283 -19.10 0.24 -4.46
CA ARG A 283 -20.11 1.11 -3.84
C ARG A 283 -20.33 0.82 -2.38
N ALA A 284 -20.42 -0.45 -2.00
CA ALA A 284 -20.59 -0.86 -0.60
C ALA A 284 -19.42 -0.42 0.30
N CYS A 285 -18.25 -0.15 -0.28
CA CYS A 285 -17.05 0.34 0.41
C CYS A 285 -16.82 1.85 0.23
N GLY A 286 -17.69 2.56 -0.49
CA GLY A 286 -17.48 3.99 -0.83
C GLY A 286 -16.25 4.23 -1.72
N VAL A 287 -15.82 3.23 -2.50
CA VAL A 287 -14.65 3.28 -3.38
C VAL A 287 -15.11 3.44 -4.83
N LYS A 288 -14.51 4.38 -5.56
CA LYS A 288 -14.69 4.48 -7.01
C LYS A 288 -13.82 3.45 -7.72
N VAL A 289 -14.33 2.87 -8.80
CA VAL A 289 -13.58 2.00 -9.71
C VAL A 289 -13.73 2.51 -11.14
N THR A 290 -12.64 2.45 -11.90
CA THR A 290 -12.60 2.94 -13.27
C THR A 290 -11.95 1.88 -14.15
N GLN A 291 -12.60 1.51 -15.26
CA GLN A 291 -12.00 0.69 -16.29
C GLN A 291 -11.03 1.55 -17.09
N ILE A 292 -9.77 1.13 -17.13
CA ILE A 292 -8.69 1.88 -17.78
C ILE A 292 -8.07 1.14 -18.97
N GLY A 293 -8.48 -0.11 -19.20
CA GLY A 293 -7.89 -0.93 -20.26
C GLY A 293 -8.37 -2.37 -20.22
N ARG A 294 -7.54 -3.26 -20.73
CA ARG A 294 -7.79 -4.70 -20.81
C ARG A 294 -6.51 -5.53 -20.84
N PHE A 295 -6.66 -6.81 -20.59
CA PHE A 295 -5.63 -7.83 -20.82
C PHE A 295 -5.89 -8.52 -22.17
N GLU A 296 -4.83 -8.76 -22.93
CA GLU A 296 -4.91 -9.40 -24.25
C GLU A 296 -3.75 -10.35 -24.48
N ARG A 297 -3.82 -11.16 -25.54
CA ARG A 297 -2.70 -12.01 -25.95
C ARG A 297 -1.53 -11.15 -26.36
N GLY A 298 -0.33 -11.52 -25.95
CA GLY A 298 0.90 -10.76 -26.19
C GLY A 298 1.66 -10.53 -24.91
N GLU A 299 2.59 -9.62 -24.94
CA GLU A 299 3.49 -9.29 -23.83
C GLU A 299 3.62 -7.78 -23.67
N GLY A 300 4.06 -7.36 -22.47
CA GLY A 300 4.37 -5.97 -22.18
C GLY A 300 3.16 -5.09 -21.89
N VAL A 301 3.45 -3.81 -21.69
CA VAL A 301 2.44 -2.78 -21.40
C VAL A 301 2.35 -1.82 -22.58
N HIS A 302 1.17 -1.72 -23.16
CA HIS A 302 0.83 -0.86 -24.28
C HIS A 302 0.00 0.31 -23.80
N LEU A 303 0.48 1.52 -24.00
CA LEU A 303 -0.20 2.75 -23.62
C LEU A 303 -0.79 3.44 -24.85
N THR A 304 -2.08 3.76 -24.83
CA THR A 304 -2.70 4.56 -25.88
C THR A 304 -3.19 5.90 -25.37
N VAL A 305 -3.15 6.89 -26.26
CA VAL A 305 -3.69 8.24 -26.06
C VAL A 305 -4.54 8.57 -27.28
N ASP A 306 -5.82 8.86 -27.08
CA ASP A 306 -6.77 9.13 -28.16
C ASP A 306 -6.78 8.05 -29.27
N GLY A 307 -6.62 6.79 -28.84
CA GLY A 307 -6.59 5.62 -29.74
C GLY A 307 -5.25 5.36 -30.42
N ALA A 308 -4.26 6.24 -30.31
CA ALA A 308 -2.94 6.05 -30.87
C ALA A 308 -1.97 5.49 -29.82
N GLU A 309 -1.19 4.47 -30.20
CA GLU A 309 -0.15 3.92 -29.34
C GLU A 309 0.95 4.97 -29.11
N THR A 310 1.39 5.10 -27.88
CA THR A 310 2.43 6.05 -27.48
C THR A 310 3.53 5.34 -26.69
N ARG A 311 4.72 5.95 -26.71
CA ARG A 311 5.84 5.41 -25.93
C ARG A 311 5.46 5.41 -24.45
N THR A 312 5.59 4.26 -23.79
CA THR A 312 5.46 4.16 -22.34
C THR A 312 6.58 4.95 -21.67
N PRO A 313 6.28 5.84 -20.71
CA PRO A 313 7.30 6.42 -19.87
C PRO A 313 7.98 5.33 -19.04
N ARG A 314 8.98 5.71 -18.21
CA ARG A 314 9.69 4.77 -17.33
C ARG A 314 8.67 3.90 -16.56
N LYS A 315 8.89 2.58 -16.55
CA LYS A 315 7.91 1.58 -16.11
C LYS A 315 7.62 1.55 -14.60
N GLY A 316 8.23 2.38 -13.76
CA GLY A 316 7.99 2.38 -12.33
C GLY A 316 9.24 2.70 -11.50
N TYR A 317 9.09 2.64 -10.17
CA TYR A 317 10.17 2.79 -9.22
C TYR A 317 11.00 1.49 -9.15
N VAL A 318 12.31 1.62 -9.08
CA VAL A 318 13.26 0.50 -8.95
C VAL A 318 14.29 0.88 -7.90
N HIS A 319 14.53 -0.01 -6.94
CA HIS A 319 15.47 0.20 -5.85
C HIS A 319 16.94 0.09 -6.28
N PHE A 320 17.23 -0.68 -7.34
CA PHE A 320 18.59 -0.98 -7.82
C PHE A 320 18.71 -0.86 -9.33
#